data_92574aaab30b9bb20cd36dce01223820
#
_entry.id   92574aaab30b9bb20cd36dce01223820
#
_cell.length_a   1.000
_cell.length_b   1.000
_cell.length_c   1.000
_cell.angle_alpha   90.00
_cell.angle_beta   90.00
_cell.angle_gamma   90.00
#
_symmetry.space_group_name_H-M   'P 1'
#
loop_
_entity.id
_entity.type
_entity.pdbx_description
1 polymer ?
#
loop_
_entity_poly.entity_id
_entity_poly.type
_entity_poly.pdbx_seq_one_letter_code
_entity_poly.pdbx_strand_id
1 'polypeptide(L)'
;MINSTLKLINGECLQELAKLESNSIDMVMVDIPYGTTACKWDTVLDLEIMWEQLNRVVKDNGAMVFTASQPFTSVLVSSNLKGFKHEWIWEKNRGSNFGAAKYQPLKEHESVLVFSKNGEKVNYYPIKEPRKGAGADRVKYAFNGSNTGKRDVYNGFKDNRVNHMEGELRYPSSIQKHNVEVGLHPTQKPVSLMQYLIQTYTKEGDVVLDFTMGSGTTGVAAIGTNRGFVGIEMDTEYHDTACRRIYDTAFLKRDNYIVEKEMLEINAR
;
A
#
# COMPACT_ATOMS: atom_id res chain seq x y z
N MET A 1 -12.38 -21.68 9.23
CA MET A 1 -11.50 -20.71 9.91
C MET A 1 -10.31 -20.50 8.97
N ILE A 2 -10.07 -19.29 8.50
CA ILE A 2 -8.93 -18.98 7.62
C ILE A 2 -7.73 -18.85 8.56
N ASN A 3 -6.79 -19.79 8.49
CA ASN A 3 -5.50 -19.65 9.18
C ASN A 3 -4.66 -18.61 8.43
N SER A 4 -4.60 -17.40 8.97
CA SER A 4 -3.77 -16.36 8.39
C SER A 4 -2.37 -16.39 9.02
N THR A 5 -1.33 -16.22 8.20
CA THR A 5 0.06 -16.18 8.64
C THR A 5 0.36 -14.85 9.32
N LEU A 6 1.01 -14.88 10.49
CA LEU A 6 1.60 -13.71 11.13
C LEU A 6 3.07 -14.01 11.46
N LYS A 7 3.99 -13.26 10.81
CA LYS A 7 5.43 -13.38 11.01
C LYS A 7 6.02 -11.98 11.17
N LEU A 8 6.68 -11.73 12.31
CA LEU A 8 7.32 -10.46 12.61
C LEU A 8 8.81 -10.73 12.88
N ILE A 9 9.69 -10.07 12.13
CA ILE A 9 11.11 -10.38 12.09
C ILE A 9 11.90 -9.13 12.48
N ASN A 10 12.77 -9.24 13.49
CA ASN A 10 13.75 -8.22 13.79
C ASN A 10 15.04 -8.50 13.01
N GLY A 11 15.32 -7.69 11.98
CA GLY A 11 16.47 -7.91 11.11
C GLY A 11 16.59 -6.90 9.98
N GLU A 12 17.69 -6.98 9.24
CA GLU A 12 17.95 -6.15 8.07
C GLU A 12 17.08 -6.62 6.89
N CYS A 13 16.40 -5.68 6.26
CA CYS A 13 15.31 -5.97 5.33
C CYS A 13 15.72 -6.82 4.13
N LEU A 14 16.83 -6.53 3.45
CA LEU A 14 17.24 -7.27 2.25
C LEU A 14 17.74 -8.68 2.60
N GLN A 15 18.40 -8.84 3.75
CA GLN A 15 18.86 -10.15 4.24
C GLN A 15 17.67 -11.04 4.63
N GLU A 16 16.66 -10.48 5.30
CA GLU A 16 15.48 -11.23 5.69
C GLU A 16 14.56 -11.52 4.50
N LEU A 17 14.43 -10.59 3.54
CA LEU A 17 13.74 -10.86 2.27
C LEU A 17 14.33 -12.08 1.55
N ALA A 18 15.67 -12.23 1.52
CA ALA A 18 16.33 -13.35 0.86
C ALA A 18 15.95 -14.72 1.45
N LYS A 19 15.52 -14.77 2.72
CA LYS A 19 15.10 -16.00 3.42
C LYS A 19 13.63 -16.37 3.21
N LEU A 20 12.80 -15.43 2.70
CA LEU A 20 11.39 -15.71 2.43
C LEU A 20 11.22 -16.67 1.25
N GLU A 21 10.20 -17.49 1.29
CA GLU A 21 9.86 -18.41 0.21
C GLU A 21 9.45 -17.66 -1.07
N SER A 22 9.85 -18.21 -2.22
CA SER A 22 9.42 -17.69 -3.52
C SER A 22 7.90 -17.82 -3.70
N ASN A 23 7.28 -16.83 -4.33
CA ASN A 23 5.83 -16.81 -4.61
C ASN A 23 4.95 -17.05 -3.35
N SER A 24 5.35 -16.51 -2.20
CA SER A 24 4.62 -16.64 -0.92
C SER A 24 3.78 -15.41 -0.57
N ILE A 25 4.06 -14.26 -1.17
CA ILE A 25 3.49 -12.96 -0.84
C ILE A 25 2.45 -12.52 -1.88
N ASP A 26 1.26 -12.16 -1.44
CA ASP A 26 0.17 -11.69 -2.31
C ASP A 26 0.27 -10.19 -2.60
N MET A 27 0.78 -9.41 -1.65
CA MET A 27 0.96 -7.96 -1.79
C MET A 27 2.15 -7.48 -0.96
N VAL A 28 2.93 -6.57 -1.53
CA VAL A 28 3.85 -5.72 -0.78
C VAL A 28 3.18 -4.38 -0.54
N MET A 29 3.17 -3.91 0.71
CA MET A 29 2.72 -2.56 1.09
C MET A 29 3.74 -1.94 2.03
N VAL A 30 4.52 -0.98 1.54
CA VAL A 30 5.75 -0.56 2.21
C VAL A 30 6.01 0.93 2.07
N ASP A 31 6.62 1.51 3.10
CA ASP A 31 7.19 2.86 3.14
C ASP A 31 8.71 2.75 3.35
N ILE A 32 9.46 2.60 2.25
CA ILE A 32 10.92 2.43 2.34
C ILE A 32 11.63 3.75 2.67
N PRO A 33 12.84 3.72 3.25
CA PRO A 33 13.62 4.93 3.49
C PRO A 33 13.97 5.66 2.18
N TYR A 34 13.85 7.00 2.17
CA TYR A 34 14.07 7.82 0.98
C TYR A 34 15.46 8.48 0.92
N GLY A 35 16.24 8.42 2.03
CA GLY A 35 17.51 9.15 2.17
C GLY A 35 17.33 10.68 2.22
N THR A 36 16.16 11.16 2.64
CA THR A 36 15.82 12.59 2.63
C THR A 36 15.74 13.22 4.01
N THR A 37 15.87 12.43 5.07
CA THR A 37 15.81 12.89 6.46
C THR A 37 17.16 12.73 7.15
N ALA A 38 17.36 13.43 8.27
CA ALA A 38 18.55 13.29 9.11
C ALA A 38 18.52 12.06 10.01
N CYS A 39 17.54 11.19 9.88
CA CYS A 39 17.38 10.00 10.71
C CYS A 39 18.41 8.93 10.30
N LYS A 40 19.03 8.26 11.27
CA LYS A 40 20.06 7.24 11.02
C LYS A 40 19.56 6.05 10.21
N TRP A 41 18.29 5.74 10.30
CA TRP A 41 17.64 4.65 9.56
C TRP A 41 17.25 5.03 8.11
N ASP A 42 17.28 6.32 7.75
CA ASP A 42 16.88 6.79 6.42
C ASP A 42 18.03 6.63 5.41
N THR A 43 18.47 5.39 5.22
CA THR A 43 19.50 5.02 4.24
C THR A 43 18.83 4.41 3.03
N VAL A 44 19.13 4.94 1.84
CA VAL A 44 18.58 4.41 0.58
C VAL A 44 19.00 2.96 0.39
N LEU A 45 18.01 2.10 0.17
CA LEU A 45 18.22 0.68 -0.12
C LEU A 45 18.83 0.49 -1.51
N ASP A 46 19.54 -0.62 -1.71
CA ASP A 46 19.90 -1.08 -3.04
C ASP A 46 18.64 -1.51 -3.78
N LEU A 47 18.17 -0.65 -4.70
CA LEU A 47 16.92 -0.88 -5.43
C LEU A 47 17.01 -2.07 -6.37
N GLU A 48 18.19 -2.40 -6.92
CA GLU A 48 18.36 -3.54 -7.81
C GLU A 48 18.15 -4.86 -7.05
N ILE A 49 18.83 -5.01 -5.92
CA ILE A 49 18.66 -6.16 -5.02
C ILE A 49 17.21 -6.23 -4.50
N MET A 50 16.64 -5.10 -4.11
CA MET A 50 15.25 -5.04 -3.66
C MET A 50 14.29 -5.58 -4.73
N TRP A 51 14.38 -5.09 -5.98
CA TRP A 51 13.51 -5.55 -7.05
C TRP A 51 13.70 -7.03 -7.40
N GLU A 52 14.95 -7.53 -7.36
CA GLU A 52 15.23 -8.95 -7.54
C GLU A 52 14.49 -9.81 -6.50
N GLN A 53 14.63 -9.47 -5.22
CA GLN A 53 13.97 -10.22 -4.14
C GLN A 53 12.45 -10.08 -4.19
N LEU A 54 11.90 -8.89 -4.46
CA LEU A 54 10.46 -8.70 -4.58
C LEU A 54 9.87 -9.49 -5.76
N ASN A 55 10.53 -9.50 -6.91
CA ASN A 55 10.11 -10.33 -8.05
C ASN A 55 10.18 -11.83 -7.74
N ARG A 56 11.02 -12.28 -6.80
CA ARG A 56 11.09 -13.65 -6.37
C ARG A 56 9.97 -14.03 -5.39
N VAL A 57 9.74 -13.21 -4.36
CA VAL A 57 8.82 -13.55 -3.26
C VAL A 57 7.36 -13.26 -3.58
N VAL A 58 7.07 -12.26 -4.42
CA VAL A 58 5.71 -11.89 -4.78
C VAL A 58 5.12 -12.90 -5.77
N LYS A 59 3.88 -13.31 -5.52
CA LYS A 59 3.10 -14.19 -6.41
C LYS A 59 2.81 -13.51 -7.75
N ASP A 60 2.50 -14.31 -8.76
CA ASP A 60 2.00 -13.79 -10.03
C ASP A 60 0.70 -13.01 -9.78
N ASN A 61 0.53 -11.85 -10.42
CA ASN A 61 -0.53 -10.89 -10.20
C ASN A 61 -0.53 -10.20 -8.80
N GLY A 62 0.46 -10.42 -7.94
CA GLY A 62 0.64 -9.68 -6.69
C GLY A 62 1.00 -8.21 -6.96
N ALA A 63 0.48 -7.30 -6.13
CA ALA A 63 0.80 -5.88 -6.22
C ALA A 63 1.96 -5.52 -5.31
N MET A 64 2.88 -4.68 -5.79
CA MET A 64 3.93 -4.07 -4.98
C MET A 64 3.63 -2.58 -4.86
N VAL A 65 3.22 -2.14 -3.67
CA VAL A 65 2.72 -0.79 -3.40
C VAL A 65 3.66 -0.06 -2.46
N PHE A 66 4.13 1.10 -2.89
CA PHE A 66 5.09 1.92 -2.18
C PHE A 66 4.51 3.30 -1.92
N THR A 67 4.60 3.80 -0.70
CA THR A 67 4.46 5.23 -0.47
C THR A 67 5.76 5.92 -0.86
N ALA A 68 5.67 7.09 -1.45
CA ALA A 68 6.82 7.84 -1.90
C ALA A 68 6.56 9.34 -1.94
N SER A 69 7.63 10.10 -1.98
CA SER A 69 7.61 11.54 -2.09
C SER A 69 8.74 12.05 -2.98
N GLN A 70 8.48 13.11 -3.77
CA GLN A 70 9.54 13.70 -4.60
C GLN A 70 10.74 14.20 -3.75
N PRO A 71 11.99 14.03 -4.26
CA PRO A 71 12.36 13.51 -5.58
C PRO A 71 12.42 11.97 -5.66
N PHE A 72 12.30 11.25 -4.54
CA PHE A 72 12.42 9.79 -4.49
C PHE A 72 11.36 9.06 -5.32
N THR A 73 10.14 9.60 -5.44
CA THR A 73 9.10 9.08 -6.35
C THR A 73 9.65 8.86 -7.77
N SER A 74 10.36 9.85 -8.32
CA SER A 74 10.94 9.74 -9.67
C SER A 74 12.05 8.68 -9.74
N VAL A 75 12.89 8.58 -8.72
CA VAL A 75 13.94 7.56 -8.62
C VAL A 75 13.34 6.16 -8.63
N LEU A 76 12.34 5.93 -7.78
CA LEU A 76 11.71 4.62 -7.63
C LEU A 76 10.97 4.19 -8.92
N VAL A 77 10.24 5.11 -9.57
CA VAL A 77 9.59 4.82 -10.87
C VAL A 77 10.64 4.51 -11.93
N SER A 78 11.72 5.31 -12.03
CA SER A 78 12.78 5.11 -13.02
C SER A 78 13.54 3.79 -12.82
N SER A 79 13.65 3.30 -11.58
CA SER A 79 14.35 2.05 -11.28
C SER A 79 13.59 0.80 -11.75
N ASN A 80 12.27 0.90 -12.02
CA ASN A 80 11.46 -0.23 -12.51
C ASN A 80 10.30 0.23 -13.40
N LEU A 81 10.61 0.90 -14.50
CA LEU A 81 9.60 1.37 -15.48
C LEU A 81 8.74 0.24 -16.04
N LYS A 82 9.31 -0.94 -16.26
CA LYS A 82 8.56 -2.11 -16.77
C LYS A 82 7.49 -2.57 -15.78
N GLY A 83 7.82 -2.56 -14.50
CA GLY A 83 6.92 -2.98 -13.42
C GLY A 83 5.87 -1.93 -13.07
N PHE A 84 6.11 -0.65 -13.33
CA PHE A 84 5.21 0.44 -12.96
C PHE A 84 3.84 0.31 -13.64
N LYS A 85 2.77 0.46 -12.85
CA LYS A 85 1.37 0.35 -13.32
C LYS A 85 0.63 1.68 -13.28
N HIS A 86 0.52 2.27 -12.12
CA HIS A 86 -0.18 3.54 -11.89
C HIS A 86 0.18 4.12 -10.53
N GLU A 87 -0.29 5.32 -10.30
CA GLU A 87 -0.11 6.09 -9.08
C GLU A 87 -1.47 6.41 -8.46
N TRP A 88 -1.54 6.35 -7.13
CA TRP A 88 -2.54 7.01 -6.32
C TRP A 88 -1.91 8.20 -5.61
N ILE A 89 -2.71 9.21 -5.33
CA ILE A 89 -2.32 10.36 -4.53
C ILE A 89 -3.03 10.26 -3.17
N TRP A 90 -2.26 10.18 -2.10
CA TRP A 90 -2.80 10.39 -0.77
C TRP A 90 -2.89 11.89 -0.50
N GLU A 91 -4.11 12.44 -0.47
CA GLU A 91 -4.38 13.81 -0.05
C GLU A 91 -4.52 13.87 1.47
N LYS A 92 -3.67 14.69 2.11
CA LYS A 92 -3.62 14.87 3.56
C LYS A 92 -4.62 15.94 3.99
N ASN A 93 -5.10 15.84 5.23
CA ASN A 93 -5.96 16.87 5.81
C ASN A 93 -5.19 18.10 6.31
N ARG A 94 -3.87 18.06 6.28
CA ARG A 94 -2.98 19.19 6.61
C ARG A 94 -1.67 19.08 5.84
N GLY A 95 -1.13 20.25 5.46
CA GLY A 95 0.18 20.32 4.84
C GLY A 95 1.32 19.99 5.82
N SER A 96 2.46 19.69 5.27
CA SER A 96 3.73 19.53 5.98
C SER A 96 4.79 20.43 5.36
N ASN A 97 6.03 20.40 5.90
CA ASN A 97 7.15 21.20 5.41
C ASN A 97 7.01 22.71 5.67
N PHE A 98 6.46 23.09 6.81
CA PHE A 98 6.23 24.49 7.19
C PHE A 98 7.52 25.34 7.21
N GLY A 99 8.68 24.75 7.54
CA GLY A 99 9.97 25.45 7.54
C GLY A 99 10.37 26.00 6.17
N ALA A 100 9.91 25.39 5.09
CA ALA A 100 10.19 25.80 3.72
C ALA A 100 9.06 26.59 3.05
N ALA A 101 7.99 26.92 3.78
CA ALA A 101 6.77 27.55 3.21
C ALA A 101 7.00 28.90 2.53
N LYS A 102 8.11 29.58 2.82
CA LYS A 102 8.53 30.83 2.14
C LYS A 102 9.10 30.61 0.74
N TYR A 103 9.52 29.37 0.42
CA TYR A 103 10.26 29.05 -0.79
C TYR A 103 9.54 28.05 -1.70
N GLN A 104 8.59 27.29 -1.14
CA GLN A 104 7.84 26.27 -1.85
C GLN A 104 6.47 26.03 -1.21
N PRO A 105 5.48 25.50 -1.97
CA PRO A 105 4.18 25.16 -1.43
C PRO A 105 4.25 24.16 -0.25
N LEU A 106 3.27 24.23 0.65
CA LEU A 106 3.06 23.19 1.66
C LEU A 106 2.77 21.86 0.97
N LYS A 107 3.30 20.79 1.53
CA LYS A 107 3.16 19.45 0.99
C LYS A 107 1.89 18.79 1.56
N GLU A 108 0.82 18.80 0.78
CA GLU A 108 -0.49 18.28 1.17
C GLU A 108 -0.79 16.89 0.60
N HIS A 109 0.17 16.29 -0.10
CA HIS A 109 0.00 14.96 -0.66
C HIS A 109 1.29 14.13 -0.62
N GLU A 110 1.10 12.81 -0.77
CA GLU A 110 2.16 11.85 -1.08
C GLU A 110 1.71 10.93 -2.21
N SER A 111 2.68 10.43 -2.96
CA SER A 111 2.49 9.42 -4.00
C SER A 111 2.33 8.04 -3.37
N VAL A 112 1.46 7.21 -3.94
CA VAL A 112 1.40 5.77 -3.68
C VAL A 112 1.56 5.06 -5.03
N LEU A 113 2.71 4.45 -5.22
CA LEU A 113 3.14 3.87 -6.49
C LEU A 113 2.82 2.38 -6.52
N VAL A 114 2.20 1.92 -7.59
CA VAL A 114 1.85 0.51 -7.77
C VAL A 114 2.70 -0.10 -8.87
N PHE A 115 3.35 -1.18 -8.52
CA PHE A 115 4.15 -1.98 -9.45
C PHE A 115 3.64 -3.42 -9.50
N SER A 116 4.03 -4.12 -10.54
CA SER A 116 3.79 -5.55 -10.72
C SER A 116 5.07 -6.32 -10.96
N LYS A 117 5.04 -7.59 -10.64
CA LYS A 117 6.08 -8.54 -11.00
C LYS A 117 6.28 -8.56 -12.51
N ASN A 118 7.48 -8.26 -12.98
CA ASN A 118 7.88 -8.32 -14.40
C ASN A 118 6.97 -7.56 -15.40
N GLY A 119 6.16 -6.61 -14.93
CA GLY A 119 5.20 -5.88 -15.79
C GLY A 119 3.86 -6.60 -16.03
N GLU A 120 3.61 -7.71 -15.35
CA GLU A 120 2.37 -8.49 -15.43
C GLU A 120 1.15 -7.73 -14.90
N LYS A 121 -0.02 -8.33 -14.96
CA LYS A 121 -1.24 -7.76 -14.37
C LYS A 121 -1.15 -7.83 -12.85
N VAL A 122 -1.81 -6.90 -12.17
CA VAL A 122 -2.02 -6.94 -10.72
C VAL A 122 -3.47 -7.29 -10.41
N ASN A 123 -3.69 -7.99 -9.31
CA ASN A 123 -5.01 -8.13 -8.75
C ASN A 123 -5.55 -6.74 -8.39
N TYR A 124 -6.77 -6.44 -8.75
CA TYR A 124 -7.39 -5.15 -8.51
C TYR A 124 -8.87 -5.33 -8.18
N TYR A 125 -9.26 -5.01 -6.97
CA TYR A 125 -10.62 -5.11 -6.43
C TYR A 125 -11.12 -3.70 -6.09
N PRO A 126 -11.59 -2.92 -7.07
CA PRO A 126 -11.91 -1.51 -6.88
C PRO A 126 -13.04 -1.31 -5.86
N ILE A 127 -12.77 -0.51 -4.83
CA ILE A 127 -13.76 -0.11 -3.85
C ILE A 127 -14.58 1.04 -4.46
N LYS A 128 -15.77 0.71 -4.94
CA LYS A 128 -16.65 1.69 -5.59
C LYS A 128 -17.15 2.73 -4.60
N GLU A 129 -17.23 3.97 -5.04
CA GLU A 129 -17.61 5.14 -4.25
C GLU A 129 -18.95 5.71 -4.72
N PRO A 130 -19.73 6.36 -3.84
CA PRO A 130 -20.89 7.13 -4.26
C PRO A 130 -20.53 8.23 -5.27
N ARG A 131 -21.33 8.41 -6.31
CA ARG A 131 -21.15 9.52 -7.26
C ARG A 131 -21.42 10.84 -6.54
N LYS A 132 -20.64 11.87 -6.85
CA LYS A 132 -20.75 13.20 -6.25
C LYS A 132 -21.16 14.24 -7.31
N GLY A 133 -21.95 15.26 -6.89
CA GLY A 133 -22.32 16.42 -7.72
C GLY A 133 -23.03 16.05 -9.02
N ALA A 134 -22.81 16.81 -10.09
CA ALA A 134 -23.44 16.64 -11.40
C ALA A 134 -23.30 15.23 -12.01
N GLY A 135 -22.34 14.41 -11.51
CA GLY A 135 -22.21 13.02 -11.91
C GLY A 135 -23.32 12.12 -11.35
N ALA A 136 -23.87 12.42 -10.17
CA ALA A 136 -25.02 11.72 -9.60
C ALA A 136 -26.30 12.03 -10.37
N ASP A 137 -26.47 13.29 -10.79
CA ASP A 137 -27.65 13.73 -11.54
C ASP A 137 -27.64 13.20 -12.99
N ARG A 138 -26.47 13.10 -13.63
CA ARG A 138 -26.35 12.51 -14.99
C ARG A 138 -26.82 11.08 -15.08
N VAL A 139 -26.67 10.29 -14.02
CA VAL A 139 -27.17 8.89 -13.98
C VAL A 139 -28.68 8.83 -14.07
N LYS A 140 -29.39 9.81 -13.48
CA LYS A 140 -30.85 9.90 -13.54
C LYS A 140 -31.39 10.24 -14.93
N TYR A 141 -30.60 10.91 -15.78
CA TYR A 141 -31.04 11.45 -17.07
C TYR A 141 -30.35 10.83 -18.30
N ALA A 142 -29.33 10.00 -18.15
CA ALA A 142 -28.45 9.59 -19.24
C ALA A 142 -28.96 8.40 -20.08
N PHE A 143 -30.21 7.97 -19.96
CA PHE A 143 -30.65 6.74 -20.63
C PHE A 143 -31.43 6.92 -21.94
N ASN A 144 -31.55 8.12 -22.51
CA ASN A 144 -32.34 8.34 -23.74
C ASN A 144 -31.57 8.94 -24.91
N GLY A 145 -30.26 8.82 -24.99
CA GLY A 145 -29.52 9.40 -26.12
C GLY A 145 -28.29 8.60 -26.51
N SER A 146 -28.39 7.93 -27.67
CA SER A 146 -27.25 7.39 -28.38
C SER A 146 -26.35 8.53 -28.89
N ASN A 147 -25.39 8.97 -28.11
CA ASN A 147 -24.37 9.90 -28.59
C ASN A 147 -23.07 9.12 -28.78
N THR A 148 -22.97 8.47 -29.94
CA THR A 148 -21.78 7.78 -30.45
C THR A 148 -20.78 8.78 -31.03
N GLY A 149 -20.33 9.72 -30.24
CA GLY A 149 -19.19 10.55 -30.57
C GLY A 149 -17.92 9.70 -30.48
N LYS A 150 -17.43 9.18 -31.58
CA LYS A 150 -16.08 8.62 -31.69
C LYS A 150 -15.08 9.70 -31.29
N ARG A 151 -14.46 9.56 -30.14
CA ARG A 151 -13.25 10.31 -29.78
C ARG A 151 -12.06 9.37 -29.96
N ASP A 152 -11.36 9.53 -31.07
CA ASP A 152 -10.16 8.76 -31.43
C ASP A 152 -8.92 9.11 -30.57
N VAL A 153 -9.11 9.49 -29.33
CA VAL A 153 -8.02 9.91 -28.44
C VAL A 153 -7.26 8.73 -27.83
N TYR A 154 -7.82 7.53 -27.84
CA TYR A 154 -7.21 6.34 -27.28
C TYR A 154 -7.17 5.22 -28.31
N ASN A 155 -6.08 5.14 -29.08
CA ASN A 155 -5.80 4.02 -29.98
C ASN A 155 -5.93 2.68 -29.25
N GLY A 156 -6.91 1.86 -29.65
CA GLY A 156 -7.02 0.46 -29.27
C GLY A 156 -8.01 0.09 -28.17
N PHE A 157 -8.64 1.02 -27.48
CA PHE A 157 -9.78 0.70 -26.62
C PHE A 157 -11.03 0.65 -27.49
N LYS A 158 -11.48 -0.56 -27.84
CA LYS A 158 -12.87 -0.74 -28.28
C LYS A 158 -13.73 -0.26 -27.13
N ASP A 159 -14.41 0.86 -27.33
CA ASP A 159 -15.39 1.40 -26.37
C ASP A 159 -16.59 0.45 -26.36
N ASN A 160 -16.40 -0.70 -25.73
CA ASN A 160 -17.51 -1.51 -25.26
C ASN A 160 -18.10 -0.76 -24.08
N ARG A 161 -18.81 0.34 -24.35
CA ARG A 161 -19.69 0.98 -23.37
C ARG A 161 -20.83 0.04 -23.05
N VAL A 162 -20.49 -1.12 -22.52
CA VAL A 162 -21.42 -1.88 -21.69
C VAL A 162 -21.77 -0.92 -20.58
N ASN A 163 -23.03 -0.67 -20.37
CA ASN A 163 -23.62 0.18 -19.36
C ASN A 163 -23.03 -0.11 -17.95
N HIS A 164 -21.82 0.38 -17.68
CA HIS A 164 -21.20 0.34 -16.36
C HIS A 164 -21.81 1.38 -15.40
N MET A 165 -23.00 1.84 -15.71
CA MET A 165 -23.83 2.61 -14.82
C MET A 165 -24.59 1.67 -13.87
N GLU A 166 -23.86 0.89 -13.08
CA GLU A 166 -24.44 0.23 -11.93
C GLU A 166 -24.79 1.30 -10.90
N GLY A 167 -25.95 1.90 -11.04
CA GLY A 167 -26.59 2.74 -10.06
C GLY A 167 -25.76 3.98 -9.64
N GLU A 168 -25.79 4.25 -8.34
CA GLU A 168 -25.24 5.46 -7.70
C GLU A 168 -23.71 5.39 -7.46
N LEU A 169 -23.05 4.27 -7.79
CA LEU A 169 -21.64 4.05 -7.52
C LEU A 169 -20.77 4.37 -8.74
N ARG A 170 -19.51 4.76 -8.49
CA ARG A 170 -18.46 4.96 -9.48
C ARG A 170 -17.18 4.22 -9.09
N TYR A 171 -16.30 3.97 -10.04
CA TYR A 171 -14.93 3.56 -9.75
C TYR A 171 -14.21 4.62 -8.92
N PRO A 172 -13.25 4.21 -8.06
CA PRO A 172 -12.55 5.14 -7.18
C PRO A 172 -11.75 6.19 -7.97
N SER A 173 -11.58 7.35 -7.36
CA SER A 173 -10.65 8.38 -7.84
C SER A 173 -9.21 7.98 -7.50
N SER A 174 -8.25 8.36 -8.34
CA SER A 174 -6.82 8.19 -8.02
C SER A 174 -6.36 9.06 -6.83
N ILE A 175 -7.17 10.03 -6.40
CA ILE A 175 -6.91 10.86 -5.22
C ILE A 175 -7.76 10.32 -4.07
N GLN A 176 -7.10 9.86 -3.00
CA GLN A 176 -7.71 9.32 -1.80
C GLN A 176 -7.40 10.23 -0.61
N LYS A 177 -8.44 10.59 0.15
CA LYS A 177 -8.33 11.49 1.30
C LYS A 177 -8.30 10.70 2.59
N HIS A 178 -7.17 10.76 3.29
CA HIS A 178 -7.01 10.16 4.62
C HIS A 178 -6.33 11.15 5.55
N ASN A 179 -6.84 11.24 6.78
CA ASN A 179 -6.25 12.11 7.79
C ASN A 179 -4.88 11.59 8.24
N VAL A 180 -3.95 12.50 8.45
CA VAL A 180 -2.65 12.20 9.03
C VAL A 180 -2.87 11.67 10.45
N GLU A 181 -2.25 10.55 10.78
CA GLU A 181 -2.14 10.01 12.15
C GLU A 181 -0.76 10.36 12.72
N VAL A 182 -0.72 10.70 14.00
CA VAL A 182 0.51 11.09 14.70
C VAL A 182 0.65 10.34 16.02
N GLY A 183 1.87 10.13 16.47
CA GLY A 183 2.13 9.74 17.84
C GLY A 183 3.16 8.63 18.05
N LEU A 184 3.27 7.63 17.20
CA LEU A 184 4.14 6.46 17.44
C LEU A 184 5.41 6.44 16.59
N HIS A 185 5.35 7.05 15.41
CA HIS A 185 6.50 7.20 14.51
C HIS A 185 6.40 8.53 13.78
N PRO A 186 7.53 9.25 13.55
CA PRO A 186 7.51 10.59 12.90
C PRO A 186 6.87 10.60 11.52
N THR A 187 6.99 9.51 10.78
CA THR A 187 6.47 9.36 9.40
C THR A 187 5.33 8.36 9.30
N GLN A 188 4.63 8.08 10.41
CA GLN A 188 3.53 7.11 10.45
C GLN A 188 2.49 7.41 9.36
N LYS A 189 2.16 6.39 8.58
CA LYS A 189 1.05 6.45 7.61
C LYS A 189 -0.28 6.15 8.31
N PRO A 190 -1.41 6.69 7.85
CA PRO A 190 -2.70 6.39 8.46
C PRO A 190 -3.14 4.95 8.20
N VAL A 191 -3.64 4.28 9.24
CA VAL A 191 -4.16 2.91 9.14
C VAL A 191 -5.26 2.81 8.09
N SER A 192 -6.13 3.81 8.00
CA SER A 192 -7.23 3.83 7.03
C SER A 192 -6.77 3.83 5.57
N LEU A 193 -5.66 4.49 5.24
CA LEU A 193 -5.05 4.44 3.90
C LEU A 193 -4.51 3.04 3.61
N MET A 194 -3.78 2.44 4.56
CA MET A 194 -3.23 1.09 4.41
C MET A 194 -4.35 0.06 4.21
N GLN A 195 -5.42 0.13 5.00
CA GLN A 195 -6.59 -0.74 4.86
C GLN A 195 -7.24 -0.61 3.47
N TYR A 196 -7.43 0.63 2.99
CA TYR A 196 -8.00 0.88 1.66
C TYR A 196 -7.16 0.23 0.55
N LEU A 197 -5.84 0.41 0.60
CA LEU A 197 -4.93 -0.14 -0.40
C LEU A 197 -4.85 -1.68 -0.33
N ILE A 198 -4.75 -2.24 0.88
CA ILE A 198 -4.74 -3.69 1.11
C ILE A 198 -6.01 -4.34 0.55
N GLN A 199 -7.18 -3.78 0.86
CA GLN A 199 -8.46 -4.29 0.33
C GLN A 199 -8.59 -4.14 -1.18
N THR A 200 -7.94 -3.12 -1.76
CA THR A 200 -7.95 -2.89 -3.21
C THR A 200 -7.13 -3.93 -3.97
N TYR A 201 -6.08 -4.50 -3.37
CA TYR A 201 -5.16 -5.40 -4.09
C TYR A 201 -5.13 -6.83 -3.57
N THR A 202 -5.85 -7.13 -2.49
CA THR A 202 -5.90 -8.47 -1.86
C THR A 202 -7.31 -8.90 -1.51
N LYS A 203 -7.46 -10.21 -1.26
CA LYS A 203 -8.64 -10.83 -0.64
C LYS A 203 -8.34 -11.20 0.80
N GLU A 204 -9.38 -11.52 1.57
CA GLU A 204 -9.22 -12.08 2.91
C GLU A 204 -8.42 -13.39 2.86
N GLY A 205 -7.49 -13.54 3.78
CA GLY A 205 -6.57 -14.67 3.84
C GLY A 205 -5.29 -14.51 3.03
N ASP A 206 -5.19 -13.52 2.11
CA ASP A 206 -3.95 -13.20 1.39
C ASP A 206 -2.88 -12.66 2.35
N VAL A 207 -1.62 -12.79 2.00
CA VAL A 207 -0.46 -12.39 2.82
C VAL A 207 0.11 -11.06 2.32
N VAL A 208 0.19 -10.09 3.22
CA VAL A 208 0.79 -8.76 2.99
C VAL A 208 2.19 -8.72 3.60
N LEU A 209 3.17 -8.21 2.86
CA LEU A 209 4.54 -7.98 3.30
C LEU A 209 4.81 -6.49 3.47
N ASP A 210 5.41 -6.12 4.61
CA ASP A 210 6.07 -4.83 4.82
C ASP A 210 7.48 -5.08 5.36
N PHE A 211 8.49 -4.88 4.52
CA PHE A 211 9.88 -5.20 4.88
C PHE A 211 10.65 -4.04 5.53
N THR A 212 9.96 -2.93 5.82
CA THR A 212 10.42 -1.79 6.63
C THR A 212 9.28 -1.27 7.50
N MET A 213 8.69 -2.18 8.31
CA MET A 213 7.36 -1.97 8.91
C MET A 213 7.30 -0.85 9.97
N GLY A 214 8.44 -0.35 10.44
CA GLY A 214 8.52 0.68 11.47
C GLY A 214 7.66 0.35 12.69
N SER A 215 6.72 1.22 13.01
CA SER A 215 5.77 0.99 14.12
C SER A 215 4.61 0.03 13.78
N GLY A 216 4.62 -0.66 12.63
CA GLY A 216 3.69 -1.74 12.28
C GLY A 216 2.32 -1.30 11.76
N THR A 217 2.17 -0.12 11.20
CA THR A 217 0.88 0.38 10.69
C THR A 217 0.28 -0.51 9.61
N THR A 218 1.11 -0.99 8.66
CA THR A 218 0.70 -1.93 7.62
C THR A 218 0.20 -3.25 8.23
N GLY A 219 0.89 -3.76 9.28
CA GLY A 219 0.48 -4.97 9.99
C GLY A 219 -0.88 -4.82 10.68
N VAL A 220 -1.08 -3.71 11.40
CA VAL A 220 -2.38 -3.37 12.00
C VAL A 220 -3.49 -3.34 10.93
N ALA A 221 -3.22 -2.74 9.78
CA ALA A 221 -4.18 -2.66 8.67
C ALA A 221 -4.46 -4.04 8.05
N ALA A 222 -3.44 -4.87 7.84
CA ALA A 222 -3.57 -6.22 7.28
C ALA A 222 -4.41 -7.11 8.20
N ILE A 223 -4.03 -7.20 9.48
CA ILE A 223 -4.80 -7.95 10.49
C ILE A 223 -6.21 -7.37 10.61
N GLY A 224 -6.33 -6.04 10.66
CA GLY A 224 -7.61 -5.32 10.71
C GLY A 224 -8.56 -5.67 9.57
N THR A 225 -8.06 -6.12 8.44
CA THR A 225 -8.82 -6.49 7.23
C THR A 225 -8.83 -7.99 6.92
N ASN A 226 -8.49 -8.86 7.87
CA ASN A 226 -8.45 -10.32 7.75
C ASN A 226 -7.41 -10.83 6.73
N ARG A 227 -6.23 -10.17 6.65
CA ARG A 227 -5.08 -10.62 5.86
C ARG A 227 -4.01 -11.16 6.79
N GLY A 228 -3.21 -12.11 6.28
CA GLY A 228 -1.95 -12.48 6.89
C GLY A 228 -0.93 -11.36 6.76
N PHE A 229 0.09 -11.36 7.60
CA PHE A 229 1.12 -10.33 7.59
C PHE A 229 2.51 -10.90 7.84
N VAL A 230 3.47 -10.43 7.04
CA VAL A 230 4.91 -10.62 7.26
C VAL A 230 5.51 -9.22 7.40
N GLY A 231 6.12 -8.93 8.55
CA GLY A 231 6.75 -7.64 8.84
C GLY A 231 8.23 -7.82 9.15
N ILE A 232 9.08 -6.91 8.64
CA ILE A 232 10.52 -6.87 8.93
C ILE A 232 10.85 -5.47 9.42
N GLU A 233 11.61 -5.38 10.53
CA GLU A 233 12.10 -4.11 11.09
C GLU A 233 13.46 -4.35 11.74
N MET A 234 14.44 -3.50 11.41
CA MET A 234 15.79 -3.66 11.94
C MET A 234 15.97 -3.00 13.31
N ASP A 235 15.26 -1.92 13.59
CA ASP A 235 15.29 -1.25 14.87
C ASP A 235 14.43 -2.02 15.89
N THR A 236 15.07 -2.48 16.96
CA THR A 236 14.41 -3.33 17.96
C THR A 236 13.28 -2.59 18.71
N GLU A 237 13.39 -1.28 18.97
CA GLU A 237 12.36 -0.52 19.68
C GLU A 237 11.12 -0.34 18.80
N TYR A 238 11.31 -0.06 17.51
CA TYR A 238 10.21 -0.02 16.54
C TYR A 238 9.61 -1.39 16.31
N HIS A 239 10.42 -2.45 16.21
CA HIS A 239 9.95 -3.82 16.10
C HIS A 239 9.06 -4.21 17.29
N ASP A 240 9.50 -3.98 18.52
CA ASP A 240 8.72 -4.28 19.73
C ASP A 240 7.41 -3.47 19.78
N THR A 241 7.45 -2.23 19.33
CA THR A 241 6.25 -1.38 19.23
C THR A 241 5.27 -1.94 18.19
N ALA A 242 5.78 -2.36 17.03
CA ALA A 242 4.98 -2.99 15.98
C ALA A 242 4.33 -4.29 16.47
N CYS A 243 5.11 -5.15 17.14
CA CYS A 243 4.63 -6.40 17.70
C CYS A 243 3.44 -6.18 18.63
N ARG A 244 3.57 -5.30 19.63
CA ARG A 244 2.47 -4.99 20.56
C ARG A 244 1.21 -4.54 19.83
N ARG A 245 1.31 -3.57 18.93
CA ARG A 245 0.16 -3.03 18.18
C ARG A 245 -0.54 -4.08 17.32
N ILE A 246 0.23 -4.92 16.65
CA ILE A 246 -0.29 -5.95 15.76
C ILE A 246 -0.96 -7.07 16.57
N TYR A 247 -0.35 -7.50 17.69
CA TYR A 247 -0.96 -8.48 18.58
C TYR A 247 -2.24 -7.98 19.24
N ASP A 248 -2.26 -6.73 19.73
CA ASP A 248 -3.47 -6.14 20.28
C ASP A 248 -4.61 -6.16 19.26
N THR A 249 -4.30 -5.85 18.01
CA THR A 249 -5.28 -5.89 16.91
C THR A 249 -5.76 -7.32 16.66
N ALA A 250 -4.88 -8.30 16.62
CA ALA A 250 -5.21 -9.71 16.42
C ALA A 250 -6.05 -10.28 17.60
N PHE A 251 -5.68 -9.92 18.82
CA PHE A 251 -6.41 -10.33 20.03
C PHE A 251 -7.84 -9.77 20.05
N LEU A 252 -8.00 -8.50 19.74
CA LEU A 252 -9.31 -7.85 19.69
C LEU A 252 -10.22 -8.48 18.64
N LYS A 253 -9.66 -8.98 17.55
CA LYS A 253 -10.42 -9.70 16.51
C LYS A 253 -10.74 -11.15 16.85
N ARG A 254 -10.14 -11.72 17.89
CA ARG A 254 -10.26 -13.14 18.25
C ARG A 254 -9.94 -14.08 17.08
N ASP A 255 -8.99 -13.69 16.24
CA ASP A 255 -8.60 -14.45 15.06
C ASP A 255 -7.51 -15.49 15.41
N ASN A 256 -7.61 -16.68 14.83
CA ASN A 256 -6.62 -17.76 14.99
C ASN A 256 -5.49 -17.54 13.98
N TYR A 257 -4.55 -16.66 14.29
CA TYR A 257 -3.34 -16.52 13.50
C TYR A 257 -2.29 -17.54 13.90
N ILE A 258 -1.61 -18.11 12.92
CA ILE A 258 -0.40 -18.91 13.16
C ILE A 258 0.74 -17.93 13.42
N VAL A 259 1.28 -17.98 14.63
CA VAL A 259 2.43 -17.16 15.05
C VAL A 259 3.67 -18.05 15.00
N GLU A 260 4.64 -17.70 14.16
CA GLU A 260 5.91 -18.44 14.10
C GLU A 260 6.75 -18.19 15.37
N LYS A 261 7.44 -19.26 15.82
CA LYS A 261 8.08 -19.35 17.15
C LYS A 261 9.15 -18.31 17.45
N GLU A 262 9.73 -17.67 16.46
CA GLU A 262 10.83 -16.70 16.65
C GLU A 262 10.44 -15.49 17.52
N MET A 263 9.14 -15.35 17.81
CA MET A 263 8.61 -14.22 18.56
C MET A 263 8.32 -14.48 20.05
N LEU A 264 8.35 -15.73 20.49
CA LEU A 264 8.06 -16.05 21.90
C LEU A 264 9.14 -15.59 22.87
N GLU A 265 10.34 -15.22 22.37
CA GLU A 265 11.44 -14.76 23.22
C GLU A 265 11.32 -13.29 23.65
N ILE A 266 10.48 -12.47 22.98
CA ILE A 266 10.29 -11.05 23.29
C ILE A 266 9.46 -10.86 24.59
N ASN A 267 8.53 -11.77 24.86
CA ASN A 267 7.67 -11.69 26.07
C ASN A 267 8.28 -12.33 27.31
N ALA A 268 9.48 -12.88 27.22
CA ALA A 268 10.18 -13.54 28.33
C ALA A 268 11.29 -12.66 28.98
N ARG A 269 11.43 -11.43 28.53
CA ARG A 269 12.32 -10.39 29.12
C ARG A 269 11.48 -9.23 29.63
#